data_52c8ffaeac5bf3f264b50fffedf94967
#
_entry.id   52c8ffaeac5bf3f264b50fffedf94967
#
_cell.length_a   1.000
_cell.length_b   1.000
_cell.length_c   1.000
_cell.angle_alpha   90.00
_cell.angle_beta   90.00
_cell.angle_gamma   90.00
#
_symmetry.space_group_name_H-M   'P 1'
#
loop_
_entity.id
_entity.type
_entity.pdbx_description
1 polymer ?
#
loop_
_entity_poly.entity_id
_entity_poly.type
_entity_poly.pdbx_seq_one_letter_code
_entity_poly.pdbx_strand_id
1 'polypeptide(L)' 'MAREKENARDVREDLAKMFGDKKLLNVSEMVRFTKLSRQEVQKQFKFIDGYTSVYNVASRLG' A
#
# COMPACT_ATOMS: atom_id res chain seq x y z
N MET A 1 13.79 9.36 -12.17
CA MET A 1 12.63 10.00 -12.77
C MET A 1 11.71 10.59 -11.74
N ALA A 2 11.42 11.87 -11.89
CA ALA A 2 10.58 12.59 -10.93
C ALA A 2 9.18 12.01 -10.81
N ARG A 3 8.66 11.44 -11.89
CA ARG A 3 7.29 10.89 -11.91
C ARG A 3 7.08 9.75 -10.92
N GLU A 4 8.06 8.86 -10.79
CA GLU A 4 7.92 7.74 -9.85
C GLU A 4 7.80 8.24 -8.42
N LYS A 5 8.61 9.24 -8.07
CA LYS A 5 8.56 9.81 -6.74
C LYS A 5 7.24 10.52 -6.48
N GLU A 6 6.73 11.20 -7.49
CA GLU A 6 5.43 11.87 -7.38
C GLU A 6 4.31 10.88 -7.20
N ASN A 7 4.32 9.79 -7.99
CA ASN A 7 3.30 8.74 -7.86
C ASN A 7 3.35 8.08 -6.50
N ALA A 8 4.54 7.79 -5.99
CA ALA A 8 4.70 7.20 -4.67
C ALA A 8 4.16 8.13 -3.59
N ARG A 9 4.41 9.43 -3.73
CA ARG A 9 3.89 10.42 -2.79
C ARG A 9 2.37 10.45 -2.81
N ASP A 10 1.77 10.44 -4.00
CA ASP A 10 0.31 10.45 -4.14
C ASP A 10 -0.31 9.22 -3.50
N VAL A 11 0.28 8.05 -3.70
CA VAL A 11 -0.19 6.82 -3.08
C VAL A 11 -0.11 6.92 -1.55
N ARG A 12 0.99 7.46 -1.03
CA ARG A 12 1.16 7.63 0.41
C ARG A 12 0.12 8.60 0.99
N GLU A 13 -0.16 9.68 0.27
CA GLU A 13 -1.18 10.63 0.70
C GLU A 13 -2.57 9.99 0.72
N ASP A 14 -2.89 9.21 -0.30
CA ASP A 14 -4.17 8.50 -0.34
C ASP A 14 -4.28 7.50 0.79
N LEU A 15 -3.20 6.78 1.09
CA LEU A 15 -3.19 5.85 2.21
C LEU A 15 -3.39 6.58 3.54
N ALA A 16 -2.75 7.74 3.69
CA ALA A 16 -2.91 8.53 4.90
C ALA A 16 -4.34 9.04 5.06
N LYS A 17 -4.99 9.39 3.97
CA LYS A 17 -6.39 9.81 4.00
C LYS A 17 -7.33 8.68 4.39
N MET A 18 -7.04 7.47 3.92
CA MET A 18 -7.88 6.31 4.22
C MET A 18 -7.63 5.72 5.60
N PHE A 19 -6.38 5.65 6.00
CA PHE A 19 -5.98 4.91 7.19
C PHE A 19 -5.30 5.76 8.27
N GLY A 20 -5.15 7.05 8.04
CA GLY A 20 -4.49 7.94 8.98
C GLY A 20 -2.98 7.71 9.02
N ASP A 21 -2.40 7.80 10.20
CA ASP A 21 -0.93 7.73 10.37
C ASP A 21 -0.41 6.30 10.48
N LYS A 22 -1.17 5.32 10.04
CA LYS A 22 -0.72 3.93 10.08
C LYS A 22 0.50 3.75 9.20
N LYS A 23 1.48 3.04 9.73
CA LYS A 23 2.69 2.69 8.98
C LYS A 23 2.61 1.28 8.41
N LEU A 24 1.74 0.45 8.96
CA LEU A 24 1.55 -0.94 8.54
C LEU A 24 0.09 -1.17 8.18
N LEU A 25 -0.13 -1.96 7.15
CA LEU A 25 -1.46 -2.30 6.67
C LEU A 25 -1.60 -3.81 6.62
N ASN A 26 -2.76 -4.32 7.00
CA ASN A 26 -3.05 -5.76 6.89
C ASN A 26 -3.65 -6.06 5.51
N VAL A 27 -3.88 -7.37 5.26
CA VAL A 27 -4.39 -7.80 3.96
C VAL A 27 -5.76 -7.17 3.67
N SER A 28 -6.63 -7.14 4.66
CA SER A 28 -7.98 -6.57 4.49
C SER A 28 -7.93 -5.10 4.09
N GLU A 29 -7.04 -4.34 4.72
CA GLU A 29 -6.87 -2.93 4.38
C GLU A 29 -6.34 -2.77 2.96
N MET A 30 -5.40 -3.61 2.55
CA MET A 30 -4.87 -3.57 1.20
C MET A 30 -5.92 -3.94 0.16
N VAL A 31 -6.76 -4.94 0.45
CA VAL A 31 -7.87 -5.29 -0.44
C VAL A 31 -8.80 -4.10 -0.62
N ARG A 32 -9.12 -3.41 0.46
CA ARG A 32 -9.98 -2.24 0.42
C ARG A 32 -9.36 -1.11 -0.40
N PHE A 33 -8.06 -0.90 -0.25
CA PHE A 33 -7.35 0.18 -0.93
C PHE A 33 -7.17 -0.12 -2.42
N THR A 34 -6.71 -1.33 -2.75
CA THR A 34 -6.39 -1.70 -4.14
C THR A 34 -7.58 -2.23 -4.92
N LYS A 35 -8.60 -2.70 -4.20
CA LYS A 35 -9.76 -3.40 -4.77
C LYS A 35 -9.39 -4.69 -5.48
N LEU A 36 -8.24 -5.23 -5.17
CA LEU A 36 -7.80 -6.54 -5.66
C LEU A 36 -8.29 -7.63 -4.72
N SER A 37 -8.25 -8.89 -5.19
CA SER A 37 -8.57 -10.02 -4.34
C SER A 37 -7.49 -10.22 -3.28
N ARG A 38 -7.82 -10.95 -2.21
CA ARG A 38 -6.85 -11.26 -1.16
C ARG A 38 -5.63 -11.98 -1.72
N GLN A 39 -5.86 -12.93 -2.63
CA GLN A 39 -4.78 -13.68 -3.24
C GLN A 39 -3.85 -12.76 -4.03
N GLU A 40 -4.41 -11.84 -4.80
CA GLU A 40 -3.62 -10.89 -5.57
C GLU A 40 -2.82 -9.97 -4.66
N VAL A 41 -3.46 -9.46 -3.61
CA VAL A 41 -2.79 -8.60 -2.64
C VAL A 41 -1.61 -9.32 -2.01
N GLN A 42 -1.82 -10.54 -1.55
CA GLN A 42 -0.75 -11.31 -0.92
C GLN A 42 0.37 -11.67 -1.90
N LYS A 43 0.03 -11.79 -3.18
CA LYS A 43 0.99 -12.12 -4.22
C LYS A 43 1.83 -10.91 -4.61
N GLN A 44 1.21 -9.75 -4.70
CA GLN A 44 1.89 -8.54 -5.17
C GLN A 44 2.63 -7.80 -4.07
N PHE A 45 2.18 -7.93 -2.84
CA PHE A 45 2.78 -7.22 -1.71
C PHE A 45 3.31 -8.22 -0.71
N LYS A 46 4.46 -7.90 -0.14
CA LYS A 46 5.10 -8.76 0.84
C LYS A 46 4.52 -8.48 2.22
N PHE A 47 3.90 -9.48 2.83
CA PHE A 47 3.34 -9.37 4.17
C PHE A 47 4.22 -10.12 5.15
N ILE A 48 4.54 -9.45 6.25
CA ILE A 48 5.32 -10.04 7.35
C ILE A 48 4.44 -9.98 8.58
N ASP A 49 4.15 -11.14 9.16
CA ASP A 49 3.25 -11.26 10.32
C ASP A 49 1.86 -10.67 10.03
N GLY A 50 1.44 -10.75 8.77
CA GLY A 50 0.13 -10.26 8.37
C GLY A 50 0.07 -8.79 8.01
N TYR A 51 1.23 -8.10 7.95
CA TYR A 51 1.28 -6.67 7.66
C TYR A 51 2.30 -6.36 6.58
N THR A 52 2.01 -5.31 5.83
CA THR A 52 2.98 -4.73 4.89
C THR A 52 3.14 -3.25 5.22
N SER A 53 4.30 -2.68 4.93
CA SER A 53 4.54 -1.27 5.25
C SER A 53 3.92 -0.37 4.19
N VAL A 54 3.46 0.80 4.63
CA VAL A 54 2.94 1.84 3.74
C VAL A 54 4.03 2.25 2.74
N TYR A 55 5.27 2.28 3.18
CA TYR A 55 6.39 2.59 2.31
C TYR A 55 6.52 1.59 1.16
N ASN A 56 6.42 0.29 1.47
CA ASN A 56 6.49 -0.74 0.44
C ASN A 56 5.33 -0.64 -0.54
N VAL A 57 4.14 -0.34 -0.04
CA VAL A 57 2.96 -0.17 -0.89
C VAL A 57 3.17 0.99 -1.84
N ALA A 58 3.62 2.13 -1.33
CA ALA A 58 3.86 3.31 -2.16
C ALA A 58 4.93 3.05 -3.21
N SER A 59 6.01 2.37 -2.83
CA SER A 59 7.08 2.03 -3.77
C SER A 59 6.60 1.10 -4.87
N ARG A 60 5.71 0.18 -4.54
CA ARG A 60 5.21 -0.80 -5.48
C ARG A 60 4.22 -0.20 -6.46
N LEU A 61 3.37 0.70 -5.99
CA LEU A 61 2.31 1.31 -6.79
C LEU A 61 2.75 2.61 -7.46
N GLY A 62 3.82 3.20 -6.95
CA GLY A 62 4.32 4.47 -7.47
C GLY A 62 5.19 4.40 -8.73
#